data_6071cfdda5bcc2dc3a922f677bbb0ae2
#
_entry.id   6071cfdda5bcc2dc3a922f677bbb0ae2
#
_cell.length_a   1.000
_cell.length_b   1.000
_cell.length_c   1.000
_cell.angle_alpha   90.00
_cell.angle_beta   90.00
_cell.angle_gamma   90.00
#
_symmetry.space_group_name_H-M   'P 1'
#
loop_
_entity.id
_entity.type
_entity.pdbx_description
1 polymer ?
#
loop_
_entity_poly.entity_id
_entity_poly.type
_entity_poly.pdbx_seq_one_letter_code
_entity_poly.pdbx_strand_id
1 'polypeptide(L)'
;LHVRSRRQRQMCIRDRLYFSISEVAQMFDVNESTLRFWEKEFDQIRPRKTGKGTRSYRQEDIDAIRLVYHLVKERGMTLAGARQKLKENPETTIRHEEIVNRLKQIKEELLAMKEAFEALEASK
;
A
#
# COMPACT_ATOMS: atom_id res chain seq x y z
N LEU A 1 -9.29 0.39 -29.68
CA LEU A 1 -8.45 0.21 -28.51
C LEU A 1 -8.73 1.30 -27.48
N HIS A 2 -9.66 1.00 -26.62
CA HIS A 2 -10.00 1.92 -25.54
C HIS A 2 -9.06 1.73 -24.36
N VAL A 3 -8.19 2.69 -24.16
CA VAL A 3 -7.39 2.73 -22.94
C VAL A 3 -8.34 3.11 -21.80
N ARG A 4 -8.63 2.16 -20.94
CA ARG A 4 -9.42 2.44 -19.74
C ARG A 4 -8.68 3.49 -18.89
N SER A 5 -9.41 4.48 -18.43
CA SER A 5 -8.84 5.48 -17.53
C SER A 5 -8.31 4.81 -16.24
N ARG A 6 -7.35 5.43 -15.58
CA ARG A 6 -6.82 4.93 -14.31
C ARG A 6 -7.92 4.64 -13.30
N ARG A 7 -8.95 5.48 -13.28
CA ARG A 7 -10.10 5.34 -12.39
C ARG A 7 -10.89 4.06 -12.69
N GLN A 8 -11.12 3.75 -13.97
CA GLN A 8 -11.80 2.52 -14.38
C GLN A 8 -10.98 1.28 -14.06
N ARG A 9 -9.67 1.34 -14.23
CA ARG A 9 -8.76 0.25 -13.86
C ARG A 9 -8.82 -0.03 -12.36
N GLN A 10 -8.83 1.01 -11.52
CA GLN A 10 -8.93 0.87 -10.08
C GLN A 10 -10.26 0.25 -9.65
N MET A 11 -11.36 0.61 -10.28
CA MET A 11 -12.67 0.00 -10.01
C MET A 11 -12.71 -1.47 -10.41
N CYS A 12 -12.18 -1.82 -11.58
CA CYS A 12 -12.09 -3.22 -12.03
C CYS A 12 -11.19 -4.06 -11.09
N ILE A 13 -10.14 -3.47 -10.56
CA ILE A 13 -9.20 -4.11 -9.63
C ILE A 13 -9.89 -4.45 -8.31
N ARG A 14 -10.76 -3.59 -7.80
CA ARG A 14 -11.48 -3.83 -6.53
C ARG A 14 -12.45 -5.00 -6.60
N ASP A 15 -13.00 -5.28 -7.79
CA ASP A 15 -13.97 -6.35 -7.98
C ASP A 15 -13.34 -7.71 -8.26
N ARG A 16 -12.03 -7.76 -8.44
CA ARG A 16 -11.30 -8.99 -8.73
C ARG A 16 -10.88 -9.69 -7.45
N LEU A 17 -11.00 -11.03 -7.45
CA LEU A 17 -10.53 -11.88 -6.36
C LEU A 17 -9.02 -12.14 -6.42
N TYR A 18 -8.45 -12.15 -7.62
CA TYR A 18 -7.03 -12.48 -7.86
C TYR A 18 -6.37 -11.45 -8.76
N PHE A 19 -5.10 -11.17 -8.47
CA PHE A 19 -4.29 -10.22 -9.22
C PHE A 19 -2.98 -10.89 -9.65
N SER A 20 -2.51 -10.56 -10.85
CA SER A 20 -1.21 -11.03 -11.32
C SER A 20 -0.08 -10.23 -10.69
N ILE A 21 1.14 -10.78 -10.74
CA ILE A 21 2.34 -10.09 -10.22
C ILE A 21 2.59 -8.76 -10.96
N SER A 22 2.31 -8.71 -12.26
CA SER A 22 2.43 -7.49 -13.05
C SER A 22 1.49 -6.39 -12.57
N GLU A 23 0.24 -6.75 -12.30
CA GLU A 23 -0.77 -5.82 -11.80
C GLU A 23 -0.41 -5.27 -10.43
N VAL A 24 0.04 -6.13 -9.53
CA VAL A 24 0.47 -5.73 -8.19
C VAL A 24 1.72 -4.84 -8.24
N ALA A 25 2.68 -5.18 -9.10
CA ALA A 25 3.88 -4.38 -9.32
C ALA A 25 3.53 -2.96 -9.79
N GLN A 26 2.56 -2.84 -10.70
CA GLN A 26 2.09 -1.54 -11.18
C GLN A 26 1.37 -0.74 -10.10
N MET A 27 0.59 -1.39 -9.24
CA MET A 27 -0.11 -0.72 -8.14
C MET A 27 0.85 -0.02 -7.18
N PHE A 28 1.98 -0.64 -6.90
CA PHE A 28 2.96 -0.14 -5.93
C PHE A 28 4.16 0.52 -6.59
N ASP A 29 4.19 0.59 -7.91
CA ASP A 29 5.30 1.15 -8.69
C ASP A 29 6.65 0.52 -8.31
N VAL A 30 6.67 -0.80 -8.22
CA VAL A 30 7.85 -1.60 -7.91
C VAL A 30 8.08 -2.65 -9.00
N ASN A 31 9.27 -3.23 -9.04
CA ASN A 31 9.59 -4.30 -9.98
C ASN A 31 9.01 -5.63 -9.49
N GLU A 32 8.68 -6.51 -10.43
CA GLU A 32 8.20 -7.86 -10.12
C GLU A 32 9.23 -8.65 -9.30
N SER A 33 10.52 -8.46 -9.58
CA SER A 33 11.61 -9.09 -8.82
C SER A 33 11.60 -8.66 -7.35
N THR A 34 11.24 -7.42 -7.06
CA THR A 34 11.09 -6.91 -5.70
C THR A 34 9.97 -7.63 -4.96
N LEU A 35 8.84 -7.87 -5.63
CA LEU A 35 7.72 -8.61 -5.05
C LEU A 35 8.09 -10.06 -4.76
N ARG A 36 8.82 -10.71 -5.66
CA ARG A 36 9.31 -12.07 -5.45
C ARG A 36 10.28 -12.15 -4.27
N PHE A 37 11.14 -11.15 -4.14
CA PHE A 37 12.06 -11.03 -3.02
C PHE A 37 11.31 -10.88 -1.70
N TRP A 38 10.31 -9.99 -1.65
CA TRP A 38 9.48 -9.78 -0.46
C TRP A 38 8.68 -11.03 -0.09
N GLU A 39 8.22 -11.79 -1.07
CA GLU A 39 7.54 -13.07 -0.82
C GLU A 39 8.42 -14.04 -0.04
N LYS A 40 9.73 -14.07 -0.35
CA LYS A 40 10.70 -14.90 0.36
C LYS A 40 11.01 -14.38 1.75
N GLU A 41 11.07 -13.07 1.90
CA GLU A 41 11.47 -12.42 3.15
C GLU A 41 10.31 -12.29 4.15
N PHE A 42 9.09 -12.18 3.67
CA PHE A 42 7.89 -11.98 4.50
C PHE A 42 6.92 -13.14 4.36
N ASP A 43 6.67 -13.84 5.45
CA ASP A 43 5.75 -14.98 5.49
C ASP A 43 4.29 -14.58 5.32
N GLN A 44 3.96 -13.31 5.54
CA GLN A 44 2.62 -12.79 5.39
C GLN A 44 2.20 -12.68 3.92
N ILE A 45 3.15 -12.60 3.01
CA ILE A 45 2.90 -12.54 1.57
C ILE A 45 2.95 -13.97 1.02
N ARG A 46 1.78 -14.57 0.78
CA ARG A 46 1.65 -15.94 0.29
C ARG A 46 0.77 -16.01 -0.94
N PRO A 47 1.27 -15.60 -2.11
CA PRO A 47 0.49 -15.71 -3.33
C PRO A 47 0.30 -17.18 -3.69
N ARG A 48 -0.83 -17.47 -4.29
CA ARG A 48 -1.10 -18.80 -4.81
C ARG A 48 -0.32 -19.02 -6.11
N LYS A 49 0.46 -20.07 -6.16
CA LYS A 49 1.18 -20.47 -7.38
C LYS A 49 0.36 -21.49 -8.16
N THR A 50 0.17 -21.23 -9.44
CA THR A 50 -0.44 -22.21 -10.35
C THR A 50 0.62 -23.21 -10.81
N GLY A 51 0.20 -24.33 -11.42
CA GLY A 51 1.12 -25.35 -11.94
C GLY A 51 2.12 -24.84 -12.97
N LYS A 52 1.87 -23.70 -13.59
CA LYS A 52 2.77 -23.04 -14.55
C LYS A 52 3.73 -22.04 -13.90
N GLY A 53 3.73 -21.94 -12.57
CA GLY A 53 4.56 -20.99 -11.85
C GLY A 53 4.04 -19.56 -11.81
N THR A 54 2.83 -19.33 -12.31
CA THR A 54 2.18 -18.01 -12.28
C THR A 54 1.67 -17.73 -10.86
N ARG A 55 1.96 -16.52 -10.37
CA ARG A 55 1.51 -16.09 -9.04
C ARG A 55 0.18 -15.36 -9.14
N SER A 56 -0.73 -15.73 -8.23
CA SER A 56 -2.03 -15.04 -8.08
C SER A 56 -2.13 -14.49 -6.67
N TYR A 57 -2.28 -13.17 -6.57
CA TYR A 57 -2.36 -12.46 -5.30
C TYR A 57 -3.81 -12.20 -4.93
N ARG A 58 -4.15 -12.43 -3.67
CA ARG A 58 -5.47 -12.08 -3.11
C ARG A 58 -5.42 -10.69 -2.50
N GLN A 59 -6.58 -10.16 -2.16
CA GLN A 59 -6.66 -8.86 -1.49
C GLN A 59 -5.86 -8.84 -0.19
N GLU A 60 -5.87 -9.93 0.56
CA GLU A 60 -5.08 -10.09 1.79
C GLU A 60 -3.58 -9.95 1.53
N ASP A 61 -3.10 -10.56 0.46
CA ASP A 61 -1.70 -10.48 0.04
C ASP A 61 -1.34 -9.04 -0.37
N ILE A 62 -2.24 -8.35 -1.05
CA ILE A 62 -2.06 -6.96 -1.45
C ILE A 62 -1.98 -6.05 -0.22
N ASP A 63 -2.82 -6.28 0.77
CA ASP A 63 -2.79 -5.52 2.03
C ASP A 63 -1.47 -5.75 2.78
N ALA A 64 -0.98 -6.99 2.80
CA ALA A 64 0.32 -7.32 3.39
C ALA A 64 1.47 -6.62 2.63
N ILE A 65 1.43 -6.63 1.31
CA ILE A 65 2.42 -5.94 0.46
C ILE A 65 2.38 -4.43 0.70
N ARG A 66 1.19 -3.86 0.84
CA ARG A 66 1.02 -2.43 1.14
C ARG A 66 1.69 -2.07 2.46
N LEU A 67 1.51 -2.90 3.48
CA LEU A 67 2.12 -2.71 4.78
C LEU A 67 3.65 -2.80 4.70
N VAL A 68 4.17 -3.81 4.00
CA VAL A 68 5.61 -3.98 3.76
C VAL A 68 6.18 -2.77 3.00
N TYR A 69 5.50 -2.34 1.95
CA TYR A 69 5.90 -1.17 1.17
C TYR A 69 5.99 0.08 2.04
N HIS A 70 4.97 0.29 2.87
CA HIS A 70 4.95 1.43 3.79
C HIS A 70 6.12 1.39 4.77
N LEU A 71 6.39 0.25 5.38
CA LEU A 71 7.48 0.11 6.34
C LEU A 71 8.87 0.27 5.70
N VAL A 72 9.07 -0.34 4.54
CA VAL A 72 10.38 -0.37 3.88
C VAL A 72 10.64 0.92 3.08
N LYS A 73 9.68 1.35 2.26
CA LYS A 73 9.88 2.48 1.34
C LYS A 73 9.57 3.83 1.96
N GLU A 74 8.48 3.94 2.68
CA GLU A 74 8.06 5.22 3.27
C GLU A 74 8.74 5.51 4.61
N ARG A 75 8.88 4.51 5.46
CA ARG A 75 9.56 4.66 6.75
C ARG A 75 11.05 4.40 6.69
N GLY A 76 11.55 3.82 5.62
CA GLY A 76 12.97 3.52 5.46
C GLY A 76 13.50 2.45 6.41
N MET A 77 12.64 1.57 6.92
CA MET A 77 13.07 0.47 7.79
C MET A 77 13.84 -0.59 7.00
N THR A 78 14.75 -1.28 7.68
CA THR A 78 15.43 -2.44 7.10
C THR A 78 14.44 -3.59 6.95
N LEU A 79 14.72 -4.51 6.03
CA LEU A 79 13.88 -5.71 5.82
C LEU A 79 13.77 -6.54 7.11
N ALA A 80 14.87 -6.70 7.83
CA ALA A 80 14.87 -7.43 9.10
C ALA A 80 14.01 -6.75 10.16
N GLY A 81 14.10 -5.43 10.28
CA GLY A 81 13.29 -4.64 11.20
C GLY A 81 11.81 -4.70 10.88
N ALA A 82 11.46 -4.58 9.59
CA ALA A 82 10.08 -4.68 9.13
C ALA A 82 9.50 -6.08 9.38
N ARG A 83 10.29 -7.13 9.13
CA ARG A 83 9.90 -8.51 9.39
C ARG A 83 9.61 -8.74 10.88
N GLN A 84 10.48 -8.26 11.76
CA GLN A 84 10.32 -8.39 13.19
C GLN A 84 9.06 -7.67 13.67
N LYS A 85 8.83 -6.45 13.19
CA LYS A 85 7.66 -5.66 13.54
C LYS A 85 6.34 -6.33 13.12
N LEU A 86 6.32 -6.94 11.95
CA LEU A 86 5.15 -7.70 11.47
C LEU A 86 4.91 -8.98 12.25
N LYS A 87 5.96 -9.66 12.70
CA LYS A 87 5.84 -10.87 13.53
C LYS A 87 5.31 -10.57 14.91
N GLU A 88 5.76 -9.47 15.53
CA GLU A 88 5.39 -9.12 16.90
C GLU A 88 3.90 -8.80 17.03
N ASN A 89 3.33 -8.01 16.11
CA ASN A 89 1.93 -7.62 16.23
C ASN A 89 1.37 -7.06 14.92
N PRO A 90 0.98 -7.91 13.95
CA PRO A 90 0.50 -7.44 12.67
C PRO A 90 -0.76 -6.57 12.77
N GLU A 91 -1.71 -6.91 13.64
CA GLU A 91 -2.93 -6.11 13.84
C GLU A 91 -2.65 -4.75 14.44
N THR A 92 -1.80 -4.69 15.45
CA THR A 92 -1.42 -3.44 16.10
C THR A 92 -0.66 -2.53 15.12
N THR A 93 0.19 -3.11 14.27
CA THR A 93 0.92 -2.36 13.26
C THR A 93 -0.03 -1.75 12.24
N ILE A 94 -1.00 -2.52 11.76
CA ILE A 94 -2.01 -2.04 10.80
C ILE A 94 -2.82 -0.90 11.42
N ARG A 95 -3.33 -1.07 12.63
CA ARG A 95 -4.08 -0.03 13.34
C ARG A 95 -3.25 1.22 13.58
N HIS A 96 -1.99 1.04 13.96
CA HIS A 96 -1.07 2.16 14.20
C HIS A 96 -0.85 2.96 12.92
N GLU A 97 -0.64 2.30 11.80
CA GLU A 97 -0.46 2.94 10.51
C GLU A 97 -1.73 3.66 10.04
N GLU A 98 -2.88 3.06 10.23
CA GLU A 98 -4.16 3.70 9.93
C GLU A 98 -4.37 4.97 10.75
N ILE A 99 -4.06 4.93 12.04
CA ILE A 99 -4.15 6.08 12.94
C ILE A 99 -3.18 7.18 12.49
N VAL A 100 -1.94 6.85 12.18
CA VAL A 100 -0.94 7.81 11.71
C VAL A 100 -1.38 8.48 10.41
N ASN A 101 -1.88 7.70 9.45
CA ASN A 101 -2.36 8.22 8.17
C ASN A 101 -3.56 9.15 8.38
N ARG A 102 -4.47 8.79 9.25
CA ARG A 102 -5.63 9.64 9.57
C ARG A 102 -5.22 10.94 10.25
N LEU A 103 -4.25 10.89 11.16
CA LEU A 103 -3.69 12.08 11.80
C LEU A 103 -3.01 13.01 10.79
N LYS A 104 -2.27 12.48 9.85
CA LYS A 104 -1.66 13.25 8.75
C LYS A 104 -2.71 13.95 7.91
N GLN A 105 -3.79 13.25 7.58
CA GLN A 105 -4.90 13.80 6.80
C GLN A 105 -5.59 14.93 7.55
N ILE A 106 -5.86 14.75 8.83
CA ILE A 106 -6.46 15.79 9.68
C ILE A 106 -5.53 17.01 9.75
N LYS A 107 -4.23 16.81 9.90
CA LYS A 107 -3.25 17.88 9.91
C LYS A 107 -3.28 18.70 8.62
N GLU A 108 -3.34 18.03 7.47
CA GLU A 108 -3.44 18.69 6.16
C GLU A 108 -4.74 19.52 6.05
N GLU A 109 -5.85 18.96 6.49
CA GLU A 109 -7.14 19.67 6.50
C GLU A 109 -7.11 20.91 7.39
N LEU A 110 -6.51 20.80 8.58
CA LEU A 110 -6.37 21.93 9.49
C LEU A 110 -5.46 23.03 8.93
N LEU A 111 -4.36 22.65 8.28
CA LEU A 111 -3.47 23.61 7.62
C LEU A 111 -4.17 24.33 6.48
N ALA A 112 -4.96 23.62 5.67
CA ALA A 112 -5.75 24.21 4.60
C ALA A 112 -6.78 25.21 5.15
N MET A 113 -7.45 24.89 6.24
CA MET A 113 -8.38 25.78 6.93
C MET A 113 -7.68 27.03 7.46
N LYS A 114 -6.50 26.85 8.06
CA LYS A 114 -5.70 27.96 8.58
C LYS A 114 -5.32 28.93 7.46
N GLU A 115 -4.86 28.41 6.33
CA GLU A 115 -4.51 29.21 5.16
C GLU A 115 -5.71 29.97 4.61
N ALA A 116 -6.89 29.33 4.57
CA ALA A 116 -8.13 29.96 4.14
C ALA A 116 -8.53 31.13 5.06
N PHE A 117 -8.40 30.97 6.37
CA PHE A 117 -8.66 32.05 7.32
C PHE A 117 -7.68 33.20 7.19
N GLU A 118 -6.39 32.91 7.03
CA GLU A 118 -5.36 33.93 6.81
C GLU A 118 -5.63 34.72 5.53
N ALA A 119 -6.05 34.05 4.46
CA ALA A 119 -6.42 34.70 3.20
C ALA A 119 -7.64 35.62 3.38
N LEU A 120 -8.64 35.21 4.17
CA LEU A 120 -9.81 36.04 4.47
C LEU A 120 -9.44 37.27 5.30
N GLU A 121 -8.53 37.12 6.26
CA GLU A 121 -8.06 38.28 7.07
C GLU A 121 -7.26 39.26 6.21
N ALA A 122 -6.41 38.73 5.29
CA ALA A 122 -5.61 39.57 4.40
C ALA A 122 -6.49 40.36 3.40
N SER A 123 -7.70 39.88 3.09
CA SER A 123 -8.61 40.51 2.13
C SER A 123 -9.47 41.64 2.73
N LYS A 124 -9.40 41.89 4.04
CA LYS A 124 -10.12 42.97 4.72
C LYS A 124 -9.41 44.29 4.58
#